data_bb3c4aa1f66074190170b7d6857ae34d
#
_entry.id   bb3c4aa1f66074190170b7d6857ae34d
#
_cell.length_a   1.000
_cell.length_b   1.000
_cell.length_c   1.000
_cell.angle_alpha   90.00
_cell.angle_beta   90.00
_cell.angle_gamma   90.00
#
_symmetry.space_group_name_H-M   'P 1'
#
loop_
_entity.id
_entity.type
_entity.pdbx_description
1 polymer ?
#
loop_
_entity_poly.entity_id
_entity_poly.type
_entity_poly.pdbx_seq_one_letter_code
_entity_poly.pdbx_strand_id
1 'polypeptide(L)'
;VLDFCTIYEGETPAQSIARSVQLAQEAEKLGYSRMWYTEHHNMKSIMSSSPAVLIAHIGAKTERIRLGSGGVMLPNHSPYVIAEQFGTLEEMYPERIDLGVGRAPGTDMNTLGRALRREAHSAERFPEDVKELNSYLEGKSYIPGVSAIPGANTNVPIYILGSSMFGASLA
;
A
#
# COMPACT_ATOMS: atom_id res chain seq x y z
N VAL A 1 -8.88 8.70 7.00
CA VAL A 1 -8.90 7.61 8.00
C VAL A 1 -7.76 6.67 7.70
N LEU A 2 -7.08 6.16 8.74
CA LEU A 2 -6.07 5.10 8.63
C LEU A 2 -6.58 3.89 9.42
N ASP A 3 -6.66 2.72 8.77
CA ASP A 3 -7.12 1.48 9.37
C ASP A 3 -6.01 0.42 9.42
N PHE A 4 -5.84 -0.18 10.59
CA PHE A 4 -4.91 -1.28 10.84
C PHE A 4 -5.60 -2.64 10.68
N CYS A 5 -6.90 -2.66 10.44
CA CYS A 5 -7.70 -3.88 10.46
C CYS A 5 -7.45 -4.65 11.77
N THR A 6 -7.54 -3.94 12.90
CA THR A 6 -7.19 -4.47 14.22
C THR A 6 -8.17 -5.56 14.64
N ILE A 7 -7.65 -6.66 15.19
CA ILE A 7 -8.45 -7.74 15.79
C ILE A 7 -8.65 -7.44 17.29
N TYR A 8 -9.89 -7.52 17.76
CA TYR A 8 -10.22 -7.37 19.17
C TYR A 8 -10.36 -8.73 19.86
N GLU A 9 -10.35 -8.74 21.19
CA GLU A 9 -10.52 -9.94 21.97
C GLU A 9 -11.81 -10.67 21.60
N GLY A 10 -11.72 -11.96 21.31
CA GLY A 10 -12.85 -12.79 20.87
C GLY A 10 -13.23 -12.65 19.38
N GLU A 11 -12.56 -11.77 18.63
CA GLU A 11 -12.82 -11.56 17.21
C GLU A 11 -11.93 -12.48 16.33
N THR A 12 -12.48 -12.95 15.24
CA THR A 12 -11.72 -13.68 14.22
C THR A 12 -11.13 -12.71 13.19
N PRO A 13 -10.07 -13.10 12.44
CA PRO A 13 -9.56 -12.31 11.32
C PRO A 13 -10.63 -11.90 10.29
N ALA A 14 -11.54 -12.82 9.98
CA ALA A 14 -12.64 -12.56 9.04
C ALA A 14 -13.60 -11.47 9.55
N GLN A 15 -13.92 -11.48 10.85
CA GLN A 15 -14.75 -10.44 11.47
C GLN A 15 -14.06 -9.08 11.47
N SER A 16 -12.76 -9.03 11.74
CA SER A 16 -11.97 -7.79 11.67
C SER A 16 -12.00 -7.20 10.25
N ILE A 17 -11.81 -8.02 9.22
CA ILE A 17 -11.89 -7.58 7.82
C ILE A 17 -13.31 -7.10 7.48
N ALA A 18 -14.34 -7.82 7.90
CA ALA A 18 -15.72 -7.41 7.66
C ALA A 18 -16.05 -6.07 8.34
N ARG A 19 -15.55 -5.83 9.55
CA ARG A 19 -15.68 -4.55 10.27
C ARG A 19 -14.95 -3.42 9.56
N SER A 20 -13.79 -3.70 8.96
CA SER A 20 -13.05 -2.72 8.15
C SER A 20 -13.85 -2.28 6.91
N VAL A 21 -14.59 -3.20 6.28
CA VAL A 21 -15.54 -2.86 5.20
C VAL A 21 -16.63 -1.91 5.71
N GLN A 22 -17.26 -2.24 6.86
CA GLN A 22 -18.28 -1.37 7.47
C GLN A 22 -17.73 0.02 7.80
N LEU A 23 -16.51 0.08 8.35
CA LEU A 23 -15.85 1.35 8.65
C LEU A 23 -15.65 2.20 7.38
N ALA A 24 -15.23 1.59 6.26
CA ALA A 24 -15.06 2.29 5.00
C ALA A 24 -16.39 2.84 4.46
N GLN A 25 -17.46 2.05 4.53
CA GLN A 25 -18.81 2.46 4.12
C GLN A 25 -19.35 3.60 4.99
N GLU A 26 -19.15 3.54 6.30
CA GLU A 26 -19.57 4.62 7.21
C GLU A 26 -18.72 5.89 7.00
N ALA A 27 -17.40 5.75 6.82
CA ALA A 27 -16.52 6.88 6.49
C ALA A 27 -16.98 7.57 5.19
N GLU A 28 -17.34 6.79 4.17
CA GLU A 28 -17.88 7.32 2.91
C GLU A 28 -19.20 8.06 3.09
N LYS A 29 -20.15 7.52 3.87
CA LYS A 29 -21.42 8.17 4.19
C LYS A 29 -21.24 9.48 4.95
N LEU A 30 -20.26 9.52 5.86
CA LEU A 30 -19.91 10.70 6.65
C LEU A 30 -19.10 11.74 5.87
N GLY A 31 -18.76 11.48 4.60
CA GLY A 31 -18.06 12.41 3.73
C GLY A 31 -16.54 12.47 3.91
N TYR A 32 -15.94 11.47 4.53
CA TYR A 32 -14.48 11.38 4.55
C TYR A 32 -13.95 11.18 3.12
N SER A 33 -12.91 11.92 2.76
CA SER A 33 -12.36 11.91 1.39
C SER A 33 -11.56 10.67 1.08
N ARG A 34 -10.88 10.07 2.08
CA ARG A 34 -10.01 8.90 1.86
C ARG A 34 -9.86 8.02 3.08
N MET A 35 -9.59 6.74 2.80
CA MET A 35 -9.27 5.72 3.79
C MET A 35 -8.07 4.91 3.35
N TRP A 36 -7.07 4.75 4.23
CA TRP A 36 -5.83 4.06 3.94
C TRP A 36 -5.64 2.86 4.86
N TYR A 37 -4.96 1.83 4.35
CA TYR A 37 -4.66 0.57 5.01
C TYR A 37 -3.17 0.42 5.20
N THR A 38 -2.75 0.01 6.40
CA THR A 38 -1.33 -0.18 6.72
C THR A 38 -0.78 -1.49 6.16
N GLU A 39 0.54 -1.65 6.17
CA GLU A 39 1.22 -2.93 5.97
C GLU A 39 2.00 -3.29 7.23
N HIS A 40 1.56 -4.32 7.93
CA HIS A 40 2.25 -4.87 9.09
C HIS A 40 2.33 -6.38 8.99
N HIS A 41 3.48 -6.93 9.34
CA HIS A 41 3.74 -8.37 9.26
C HIS A 41 3.99 -8.96 10.65
N ASN A 42 3.66 -10.25 10.80
CA ASN A 42 3.89 -11.04 12.02
C ASN A 42 3.25 -10.43 13.28
N MET A 43 2.13 -9.71 13.14
CA MET A 43 1.38 -9.12 14.25
C MET A 43 0.03 -9.81 14.39
N LYS A 44 -0.20 -10.50 15.54
CA LYS A 44 -1.44 -11.26 15.78
C LYS A 44 -2.69 -10.39 15.87
N SER A 45 -2.53 -9.11 16.21
CA SER A 45 -3.63 -8.17 16.40
C SER A 45 -3.90 -7.27 15.18
N ILE A 46 -3.15 -7.42 14.09
CA ILE A 46 -3.26 -6.57 12.89
C ILE A 46 -3.41 -7.46 11.66
N MET A 47 -4.51 -7.28 10.92
CA MET A 47 -4.83 -8.09 9.73
C MET A 47 -4.44 -7.40 8.42
N SER A 48 -3.98 -6.14 8.45
CA SER A 48 -3.53 -5.40 7.27
C SER A 48 -2.07 -5.74 6.90
N SER A 49 -1.83 -6.97 6.46
CA SER A 49 -0.52 -7.40 5.94
C SER A 49 -0.38 -7.25 4.42
N SER A 50 -1.49 -7.08 3.72
CA SER A 50 -1.53 -7.00 2.25
C SER A 50 -2.48 -5.88 1.83
N PRO A 51 -2.04 -4.61 1.87
CA PRO A 51 -2.91 -3.47 1.60
C PRO A 51 -3.58 -3.55 0.22
N ALA A 52 -2.88 -3.96 -0.84
CA ALA A 52 -3.49 -4.08 -2.17
C ALA A 52 -4.69 -5.05 -2.20
N VAL A 53 -4.60 -6.18 -1.48
CA VAL A 53 -5.70 -7.16 -1.39
C VAL A 53 -6.90 -6.58 -0.61
N LEU A 54 -6.64 -5.88 0.50
CA LEU A 54 -7.69 -5.23 1.28
C LEU A 54 -8.37 -4.11 0.48
N ILE A 55 -7.60 -3.28 -0.20
CA ILE A 55 -8.12 -2.20 -1.07
C ILE A 55 -9.01 -2.78 -2.17
N ALA A 56 -8.59 -3.87 -2.84
CA ALA A 56 -9.41 -4.53 -3.85
C ALA A 56 -10.75 -5.01 -3.29
N HIS A 57 -10.74 -5.63 -2.10
CA HIS A 57 -11.96 -6.11 -1.46
C HIS A 57 -12.90 -4.98 -1.04
N ILE A 58 -12.35 -3.93 -0.45
CA ILE A 58 -13.13 -2.80 0.09
C ILE A 58 -13.60 -1.88 -1.03
N GLY A 59 -12.80 -1.72 -2.08
CA GLY A 59 -13.19 -0.97 -3.26
C GLY A 59 -14.45 -1.49 -3.94
N ALA A 60 -14.63 -2.82 -3.95
CA ALA A 60 -15.85 -3.47 -4.44
C ALA A 60 -17.09 -3.26 -3.55
N LYS A 61 -16.94 -2.65 -2.35
CA LYS A 61 -18.00 -2.42 -1.36
C LYS A 61 -18.24 -0.94 -1.08
N THR A 62 -17.51 -0.05 -1.75
CA THR A 62 -17.59 1.41 -1.63
C THR A 62 -17.67 2.03 -3.02
N GLU A 63 -18.16 3.27 -3.15
CA GLU A 63 -18.44 3.88 -4.45
C GLU A 63 -17.57 5.10 -4.76
N ARG A 64 -17.25 5.92 -3.76
CA ARG A 64 -16.65 7.25 -3.97
C ARG A 64 -15.38 7.51 -3.17
N ILE A 65 -15.30 6.96 -1.95
CA ILE A 65 -14.15 7.20 -1.06
C ILE A 65 -12.86 6.74 -1.73
N ARG A 66 -11.82 7.57 -1.68
CA ARG A 66 -10.50 7.16 -2.15
C ARG A 66 -9.90 6.15 -1.18
N LEU A 67 -9.27 5.15 -1.75
CA LEU A 67 -8.67 4.04 -1.00
C LEU A 67 -7.16 4.01 -1.28
N GLY A 68 -6.39 3.71 -0.27
CA GLY A 68 -4.95 3.66 -0.47
C GLY A 68 -4.20 2.87 0.59
N SER A 69 -2.90 2.78 0.39
CA SER A 69 -1.97 2.26 1.39
C SER A 69 -1.41 3.36 2.26
N GLY A 70 -1.26 3.08 3.54
CA GLY A 70 -0.66 4.01 4.48
C GLY A 70 0.39 3.34 5.38
N GLY A 71 1.41 2.71 4.78
CA GLY A 71 1.80 2.55 3.37
C GLY A 71 2.29 1.16 3.05
N VAL A 72 2.52 0.93 1.78
CA VAL A 72 3.31 -0.21 1.34
C VAL A 72 4.74 -0.05 1.86
N MET A 73 5.27 -1.07 2.52
CA MET A 73 6.67 -1.10 2.96
C MET A 73 7.57 -1.44 1.77
N LEU A 74 7.81 -0.45 0.90
CA LEU A 74 8.42 -0.64 -0.43
C LEU A 74 9.71 -1.48 -0.42
N PRO A 75 10.63 -1.35 0.57
CA PRO A 75 11.80 -2.23 0.61
C PRO A 75 11.52 -3.73 0.80
N ASN A 76 10.29 -4.14 1.10
CA ASN A 76 9.90 -5.55 1.15
C ASN A 76 9.44 -6.08 -0.21
N HIS A 77 9.33 -5.23 -1.22
CA HIS A 77 8.69 -5.53 -2.50
C HIS A 77 9.58 -5.13 -3.69
N SER A 78 9.25 -5.66 -4.86
CA SER A 78 9.72 -5.12 -6.14
C SER A 78 8.87 -3.89 -6.51
N PRO A 79 9.49 -2.74 -6.85
CA PRO A 79 8.76 -1.58 -7.37
C PRO A 79 7.87 -1.92 -8.57
N TYR A 80 8.35 -2.79 -9.46
CA TYR A 80 7.60 -3.29 -10.61
C TYR A 80 6.28 -3.97 -10.20
N VAL A 81 6.34 -4.89 -9.24
CA VAL A 81 5.15 -5.63 -8.77
C VAL A 81 4.14 -4.69 -8.09
N ILE A 82 4.63 -3.70 -7.34
CA ILE A 82 3.75 -2.70 -6.70
C ILE A 82 3.09 -1.81 -7.77
N ALA A 83 3.81 -1.43 -8.82
CA ALA A 83 3.21 -0.69 -9.95
C ALA A 83 2.11 -1.49 -10.65
N GLU A 84 2.31 -2.81 -10.87
CA GLU A 84 1.27 -3.68 -11.44
C GLU A 84 0.05 -3.80 -10.51
N GLN A 85 0.26 -4.00 -9.21
CA GLN A 85 -0.83 -4.13 -8.23
C GLN A 85 -1.68 -2.86 -8.12
N PHE A 86 -1.03 -1.70 -7.97
CA PHE A 86 -1.75 -0.43 -7.81
C PHE A 86 -2.32 0.09 -9.14
N GLY A 87 -1.67 -0.23 -10.25
CA GLY A 87 -2.24 -0.02 -11.57
C GLY A 87 -3.50 -0.87 -11.81
N THR A 88 -3.47 -2.14 -11.40
CA THR A 88 -4.67 -3.00 -11.44
C THR A 88 -5.80 -2.42 -10.58
N LEU A 89 -5.49 -1.89 -9.40
CA LEU A 89 -6.48 -1.24 -8.53
C LEU A 89 -7.06 0.01 -9.18
N GLU A 90 -6.24 0.82 -9.84
CA GLU A 90 -6.69 2.03 -10.54
C GLU A 90 -7.62 1.70 -11.72
N GLU A 91 -7.33 0.63 -12.49
CA GLU A 91 -8.22 0.14 -13.53
C GLU A 91 -9.54 -0.41 -12.98
N MET A 92 -9.53 -1.02 -11.79
CA MET A 92 -10.74 -1.48 -11.12
C MET A 92 -11.57 -0.34 -10.52
N TYR A 93 -10.91 0.70 -10.02
CA TYR A 93 -11.53 1.82 -9.27
C TYR A 93 -10.92 3.16 -9.71
N PRO A 94 -11.20 3.61 -10.94
CA PRO A 94 -10.58 4.79 -11.54
C PRO A 94 -10.71 6.04 -10.65
N GLU A 95 -9.61 6.80 -10.55
CA GLU A 95 -9.51 8.05 -9.78
C GLU A 95 -9.71 7.91 -8.26
N ARG A 96 -9.72 6.66 -7.75
CA ARG A 96 -9.96 6.39 -6.33
C ARG A 96 -8.75 5.82 -5.59
N ILE A 97 -7.64 5.59 -6.25
CA ILE A 97 -6.49 4.89 -5.66
C ILE A 97 -5.38 5.86 -5.26
N ASP A 98 -4.85 5.66 -4.05
CA ASP A 98 -3.67 6.35 -3.51
C ASP A 98 -2.58 5.32 -3.17
N LEU A 99 -1.33 5.58 -3.53
CA LEU A 99 -0.20 4.72 -3.20
C LEU A 99 0.71 5.39 -2.16
N GLY A 100 0.46 5.16 -0.88
CA GLY A 100 1.38 5.53 0.17
C GLY A 100 2.50 4.49 0.30
N VAL A 101 3.75 4.95 0.35
CA VAL A 101 4.94 4.10 0.49
C VAL A 101 5.77 4.49 1.69
N GLY A 102 6.33 3.50 2.38
CA GLY A 102 7.17 3.67 3.56
C GLY A 102 8.49 2.91 3.45
N ARG A 103 9.51 3.40 4.17
CA ARG A 103 10.84 2.78 4.24
C ARG A 103 10.96 1.71 5.30
N ALA A 104 10.16 1.79 6.37
CA ALA A 104 10.20 0.85 7.48
C ALA A 104 9.84 -0.58 7.05
N PRO A 105 10.31 -1.62 7.75
CA PRO A 105 9.99 -3.01 7.40
C PRO A 105 8.56 -3.44 7.75
N GLY A 106 7.82 -2.66 8.53
CA GLY A 106 6.51 -3.06 9.05
C GLY A 106 6.55 -4.18 10.08
N THR A 107 7.74 -4.54 10.57
CA THR A 107 7.98 -5.64 11.51
C THR A 107 9.41 -5.65 12.05
N ASP A 108 9.73 -6.59 12.97
CA ASP A 108 11.09 -6.90 13.39
C ASP A 108 11.84 -7.69 12.29
N MET A 109 12.89 -7.10 11.74
CA MET A 109 13.69 -7.68 10.66
C MET A 109 14.58 -8.85 11.08
N ASN A 110 14.97 -8.93 12.36
CA ASN A 110 15.79 -10.05 12.83
C ASN A 110 15.02 -11.37 12.74
N THR A 111 13.71 -11.30 12.99
CA THR A 111 12.83 -12.47 12.96
C THR A 111 12.29 -12.76 11.56
N LEU A 112 11.91 -11.74 10.80
CA LEU A 112 11.12 -11.91 9.58
C LEU A 112 11.87 -11.65 8.27
N GLY A 113 13.08 -11.09 8.31
CA GLY A 113 13.84 -10.76 7.11
C GLY A 113 14.05 -11.95 6.15
N ARG A 114 14.24 -13.16 6.71
CA ARG A 114 14.34 -14.40 5.91
C ARG A 114 13.03 -14.76 5.20
N ALA A 115 11.90 -14.60 5.86
CA ALA A 115 10.59 -14.91 5.28
C ALA A 115 10.23 -13.92 4.16
N LEU A 116 10.55 -12.65 4.35
CA LEU A 116 10.34 -11.60 3.34
C LEU A 116 11.40 -11.61 2.22
N ARG A 117 12.46 -12.44 2.36
CA ARG A 117 13.61 -12.46 1.44
C ARG A 117 14.22 -11.07 1.20
N ARG A 118 14.15 -10.23 2.23
CA ARG A 118 14.60 -8.85 2.18
C ARG A 118 16.12 -8.79 2.37
N GLU A 119 16.80 -8.08 1.47
CA GLU A 119 18.23 -7.79 1.59
C GLU A 119 18.50 -6.82 2.75
N ALA A 120 19.65 -6.96 3.41
CA ALA A 120 20.01 -6.18 4.60
C ALA A 120 19.97 -4.66 4.35
N HIS A 121 20.37 -4.22 3.16
CA HIS A 121 20.48 -2.82 2.76
C HIS A 121 19.31 -2.31 1.90
N SER A 122 18.23 -3.08 1.74
CA SER A 122 17.09 -2.69 0.90
C SER A 122 16.46 -1.34 1.30
N ALA A 123 16.52 -0.98 2.59
CA ALA A 123 16.00 0.31 3.05
C ALA A 123 16.83 1.53 2.58
N GLU A 124 18.10 1.31 2.21
CA GLU A 124 18.97 2.38 1.69
C GLU A 124 18.61 2.73 0.25
N ARG A 125 18.08 1.78 -0.52
CA ARG A 125 17.61 1.95 -1.89
C ARG A 125 16.23 2.59 -2.01
N PHE A 126 15.58 2.90 -0.91
CA PHE A 126 14.21 3.44 -0.92
C PHE A 126 14.01 4.66 -1.84
N PRO A 127 14.94 5.65 -1.94
CA PRO A 127 14.78 6.76 -2.88
C PRO A 127 14.81 6.32 -4.35
N GLU A 128 15.67 5.38 -4.70
CA GLU A 128 15.80 4.81 -6.04
C GLU A 128 14.56 3.97 -6.37
N ASP A 129 14.11 3.14 -5.42
CA ASP A 129 12.92 2.31 -5.56
C ASP A 129 11.64 3.16 -5.77
N VAL A 130 11.53 4.32 -5.09
CA VAL A 130 10.42 5.28 -5.30
C VAL A 130 10.46 5.88 -6.70
N LYS A 131 11.64 6.27 -7.19
CA LYS A 131 11.80 6.81 -8.55
C LYS A 131 11.47 5.74 -9.60
N GLU A 132 11.93 4.51 -9.39
CA GLU A 132 11.64 3.38 -10.26
C GLU A 132 10.14 3.10 -10.31
N LEU A 133 9.48 3.03 -9.15
CA LEU A 133 8.03 2.86 -9.03
C LEU A 133 7.27 3.95 -9.80
N ASN A 134 7.63 5.21 -9.59
CA ASN A 134 7.00 6.33 -10.27
C ASN A 134 7.18 6.24 -11.80
N SER A 135 8.38 5.85 -12.26
CA SER A 135 8.64 5.70 -13.69
C SER A 135 7.75 4.63 -14.34
N TYR A 136 7.48 3.53 -13.65
CA TYR A 136 6.56 2.50 -14.13
C TYR A 136 5.12 3.04 -14.25
N LEU A 137 4.64 3.78 -13.25
CA LEU A 137 3.29 4.36 -13.26
C LEU A 137 3.14 5.46 -14.33
N GLU A 138 4.22 6.19 -14.64
CA GLU A 138 4.26 7.14 -15.76
C GLU A 138 4.41 6.48 -17.14
N GLY A 139 4.57 5.16 -17.21
CA GLY A 139 4.84 4.45 -18.46
C GLY A 139 6.27 4.63 -18.99
N LYS A 140 7.21 5.04 -18.16
CA LYS A 140 8.62 5.34 -18.49
C LYS A 140 9.56 4.38 -17.76
N SER A 141 9.60 3.11 -18.20
CA SER A 141 10.51 2.13 -17.59
C SER A 141 11.99 2.45 -17.87
N TYR A 142 12.84 2.31 -16.85
CA TYR A 142 14.31 2.36 -17.01
C TYR A 142 14.88 1.07 -17.60
N ILE A 143 14.11 -0.01 -17.65
CA ILE A 143 14.53 -1.31 -18.19
C ILE A 143 13.93 -1.48 -19.58
N PRO A 144 14.76 -1.54 -20.64
CA PRO A 144 14.27 -1.71 -22.02
C PRO A 144 13.40 -2.95 -22.17
N GLY A 145 12.23 -2.80 -22.78
CA GLY A 145 11.30 -3.90 -23.04
C GLY A 145 10.47 -4.33 -21.84
N VAL A 146 10.61 -3.67 -20.67
CA VAL A 146 9.76 -3.91 -19.49
C VAL A 146 8.73 -2.80 -19.36
N SER A 147 7.48 -3.16 -19.15
CA SER A 147 6.38 -2.23 -18.85
C SER A 147 5.50 -2.84 -17.77
N ALA A 148 5.18 -2.05 -16.75
CA ALA A 148 4.31 -2.49 -15.65
C ALA A 148 2.84 -2.42 -16.09
N ILE A 149 2.33 -3.44 -16.73
CA ILE A 149 0.94 -3.50 -17.20
C ILE A 149 0.05 -4.14 -16.11
N PRO A 150 -1.10 -3.51 -15.76
CA PRO A 150 -1.74 -2.34 -16.39
C PRO A 150 -1.31 -0.98 -15.82
N GLY A 151 -0.35 -0.91 -14.90
CA GLY A 151 0.06 0.30 -14.18
C GLY A 151 0.64 1.43 -15.04
N ALA A 152 1.19 1.11 -16.21
CA ALA A 152 1.80 2.09 -17.10
C ALA A 152 0.77 3.15 -17.58
N ASN A 153 1.13 4.43 -17.39
CA ASN A 153 0.29 5.61 -17.70
C ASN A 153 -0.93 5.82 -16.78
N THR A 154 -1.08 5.07 -15.70
CA THR A 154 -2.15 5.31 -14.72
C THR A 154 -1.91 6.57 -13.89
N ASN A 155 -0.65 6.93 -13.68
CA ASN A 155 -0.24 8.07 -12.86
C ASN A 155 -0.86 8.04 -11.44
N VAL A 156 -1.00 6.84 -10.85
CA VAL A 156 -1.49 6.70 -9.46
C VAL A 156 -0.65 7.59 -8.54
N PRO A 157 -1.26 8.49 -7.76
CA PRO A 157 -0.51 9.41 -6.93
C PRO A 157 0.26 8.68 -5.82
N ILE A 158 1.56 8.98 -5.72
CA ILE A 158 2.44 8.43 -4.69
C ILE A 158 2.53 9.39 -3.51
N TYR A 159 2.43 8.84 -2.29
CA TYR A 159 2.60 9.55 -1.03
C TYR A 159 3.76 8.92 -0.25
N ILE A 160 4.75 9.72 0.12
CA ILE A 160 5.89 9.24 0.91
C ILE A 160 5.59 9.39 2.39
N LEU A 161 5.54 8.26 3.10
CA LEU A 161 5.36 8.25 4.54
C LEU A 161 6.70 8.46 5.24
N GLY A 162 6.74 9.41 6.17
CA GLY A 162 7.93 9.69 6.94
C GLY A 162 7.65 10.60 8.13
N SER A 163 8.41 10.41 9.22
CA SER A 163 8.39 11.25 10.42
C SER A 163 9.64 12.14 10.53
N SER A 164 10.46 12.20 9.48
CA SER A 164 11.72 12.94 9.47
C SER A 164 11.86 13.76 8.19
N MET A 165 12.84 14.70 8.21
CA MET A 165 13.19 15.51 7.02
C MET A 165 13.59 14.69 5.80
N PHE A 166 14.06 13.45 5.98
CA PHE A 166 14.42 12.56 4.87
C PHE A 166 13.22 12.31 3.93
N GLY A 167 12.05 11.95 4.49
CA GLY A 167 10.84 11.72 3.69
C GLY A 167 10.36 13.00 2.99
N ALA A 168 10.37 14.12 3.70
CA ALA A 168 9.97 15.42 3.15
C ALA A 168 10.90 15.92 2.02
N SER A 169 12.21 15.56 2.08
CA SER A 169 13.16 15.94 1.03
C SER A 169 13.10 15.02 -0.19
N LEU A 170 12.53 13.84 -0.04
CA LEU A 170 12.36 12.88 -1.14
C LEU A 170 11.06 13.13 -1.92
N ALA A 171 10.03 13.65 -1.26
CA ALA A 171 8.76 14.01 -1.87
C ALA A 171 8.88 15.26 -2.75
#